data_5c8ed4acd7cf19d7fa495689c3503e30
#
_entry.id   5c8ed4acd7cf19d7fa495689c3503e30
#
_cell.length_a   1.000
_cell.length_b   1.000
_cell.length_c   1.000
_cell.angle_alpha   90.00
_cell.angle_beta   90.00
_cell.angle_gamma   90.00
#
_symmetry.space_group_name_H-M   'P 1'
#
loop_
_entity.id
_entity.type
_entity.pdbx_description
1 polymer ?
#
loop_
_entity_poly.entity_id
_entity_poly.type
_entity_poly.pdbx_seq_one_letter_code
_entity_poly.pdbx_strand_id
1 'polypeptide(L)'
;ASMLLGTVLDSTRAASILKNLHSLHLRLQKHSVNAMYMATQFQKLGFKTYYPGFKTHKGHKTLLSMMNPGFGFGGIVAIDLLDEVKANNLMEMMQQEKVGYLAVSLGYFKTLFSSPSHSTSSEIPEDEQKKIGLGKGLIRFSFGLDNNIPETFSRIKKCMKKLNIIK
;
A
#
# COMPACT_ATOMS: atom_id res chain seq x y z
N ALA A 1 36.99 -2.37 -1.33
CA ALA A 1 36.04 -2.87 -2.35
C ALA A 1 34.98 -1.83 -2.67
N SER A 2 34.31 -1.19 -1.68
CA SER A 2 33.23 -0.23 -1.91
C SER A 2 33.64 1.00 -2.74
N MET A 3 34.84 1.54 -2.55
CA MET A 3 35.33 2.69 -3.36
C MET A 3 35.53 2.35 -4.84
N LEU A 4 35.96 1.12 -5.15
CA LEU A 4 36.19 0.68 -6.52
C LEU A 4 34.91 0.30 -7.25
N LEU A 5 33.89 -0.13 -6.52
CA LEU A 5 32.59 -0.53 -7.08
C LEU A 5 31.57 0.62 -7.18
N GLY A 6 31.95 1.84 -6.79
CA GLY A 6 31.05 3.00 -6.86
C GLY A 6 29.83 2.95 -5.93
N THR A 7 29.88 2.12 -4.87
CA THR A 7 28.79 1.95 -3.91
C THR A 7 28.73 3.06 -2.85
N VAL A 8 29.53 4.10 -2.99
CA VAL A 8 29.56 5.25 -2.09
C VAL A 8 28.64 6.33 -2.61
N LEU A 9 27.78 6.82 -1.74
CA LEU A 9 26.85 7.91 -2.06
C LEU A 9 27.61 9.22 -2.23
N ASP A 10 27.35 9.94 -3.32
CA ASP A 10 27.90 11.29 -3.53
C ASP A 10 27.26 12.32 -2.57
N SER A 11 27.93 13.46 -2.39
CA SER A 11 27.51 14.51 -1.45
C SER A 11 26.14 15.10 -1.78
N THR A 12 25.79 15.23 -3.04
CA THR A 12 24.50 15.81 -3.49
C THR A 12 23.34 14.90 -3.14
N ARG A 13 23.49 13.61 -3.42
CA ARG A 13 22.47 12.60 -3.04
C ARG A 13 22.38 12.45 -1.54
N ALA A 14 23.51 12.45 -0.82
CA ALA A 14 23.53 12.41 0.65
C ALA A 14 22.79 13.60 1.27
N ALA A 15 23.03 14.81 0.79
CA ALA A 15 22.35 16.02 1.24
C ALA A 15 20.83 15.95 0.94
N SER A 16 20.43 15.43 -0.23
CA SER A 16 19.03 15.25 -0.59
C SER A 16 18.31 14.25 0.35
N ILE A 17 18.96 13.12 0.65
CA ILE A 17 18.42 12.14 1.60
C ILE A 17 18.28 12.77 3.00
N LEU A 18 19.33 13.42 3.49
CA LEU A 18 19.30 14.08 4.80
C LEU A 18 18.15 15.08 4.90
N LYS A 19 17.97 15.94 3.89
CA LYS A 19 16.87 16.89 3.83
C LYS A 19 15.50 16.19 3.91
N ASN A 20 15.33 15.06 3.21
CA ASN A 20 14.08 14.31 3.21
C ASN A 20 13.82 13.57 4.54
N LEU A 21 14.86 13.24 5.30
CA LEU A 21 14.72 12.61 6.62
C LEU A 21 14.11 13.57 7.65
N HIS A 22 14.30 14.88 7.53
CA HIS A 22 13.77 15.86 8.47
C HIS A 22 12.23 15.78 8.64
N SER A 23 11.50 15.44 7.57
CA SER A 23 10.03 15.32 7.59
C SER A 23 9.55 13.86 7.61
N LEU A 24 10.45 12.88 7.74
CA LEU A 24 10.09 11.46 7.62
C LEU A 24 9.01 11.04 8.63
N HIS A 25 9.16 11.45 9.89
CA HIS A 25 8.21 11.13 10.95
C HIS A 25 6.80 11.65 10.66
N LEU A 26 6.67 12.89 10.17
CA LEU A 26 5.38 13.49 9.81
C LEU A 26 4.72 12.73 8.64
N ARG A 27 5.51 12.37 7.63
CA ARG A 27 5.01 11.61 6.49
C ARG A 27 4.56 10.21 6.90
N LEU A 28 5.35 9.50 7.71
CA LEU A 28 4.99 8.15 8.19
C LEU A 28 3.72 8.17 9.03
N GLN A 29 3.55 9.15 9.92
CA GLN A 29 2.32 9.32 10.69
C GLN A 29 1.12 9.53 9.77
N LYS A 30 1.24 10.42 8.78
CA LYS A 30 0.15 10.71 7.83
C LYS A 30 -0.19 9.49 6.98
N HIS A 31 0.81 8.77 6.44
CA HIS A 31 0.59 7.52 5.72
C HIS A 31 -0.16 6.50 6.59
N SER A 32 0.26 6.34 7.85
CA SER A 32 -0.36 5.39 8.80
C SER A 32 -1.80 5.73 9.13
N VAL A 33 -2.11 7.01 9.36
CA VAL A 33 -3.48 7.48 9.63
C VAL A 33 -4.37 7.21 8.41
N ASN A 34 -3.90 7.56 7.21
CA ASN A 34 -4.63 7.34 5.98
C ASN A 34 -4.87 5.85 5.73
N ALA A 35 -3.84 5.02 5.92
CA ALA A 35 -3.94 3.57 5.74
C ALA A 35 -4.90 2.91 6.74
N MET A 36 -4.87 3.32 8.01
CA MET A 36 -5.81 2.81 9.03
C MET A 36 -7.25 3.15 8.67
N TYR A 37 -7.52 4.39 8.25
CA TYR A 37 -8.84 4.80 7.79
C TYR A 37 -9.31 3.90 6.63
N MET A 38 -8.49 3.77 5.59
CA MET A 38 -8.84 3.01 4.39
C MET A 38 -9.02 1.52 4.67
N ALA A 39 -8.12 0.92 5.45
CA ALA A 39 -8.23 -0.48 5.86
C ALA A 39 -9.53 -0.74 6.61
N THR A 40 -9.90 0.16 7.53
CA THR A 40 -11.17 0.08 8.27
C THR A 40 -12.38 0.18 7.34
N GLN A 41 -12.35 1.07 6.34
CA GLN A 41 -13.44 1.20 5.38
C GLN A 41 -13.56 -0.05 4.48
N PHE A 42 -12.46 -0.60 4.00
CA PHE A 42 -12.49 -1.84 3.22
C PHE A 42 -13.03 -3.03 4.03
N GLN A 43 -12.64 -3.14 5.30
CA GLN A 43 -13.18 -4.17 6.19
C GLN A 43 -14.71 -4.01 6.37
N LYS A 44 -15.22 -2.77 6.53
CA LYS A 44 -16.65 -2.50 6.61
C LYS A 44 -17.42 -2.84 5.32
N LEU A 45 -16.76 -2.80 4.16
CA LEU A 45 -17.32 -3.27 2.89
C LEU A 45 -17.30 -4.80 2.73
N GLY A 46 -16.74 -5.53 3.70
CA GLY A 46 -16.68 -6.98 3.70
C GLY A 46 -15.44 -7.56 3.00
N PHE A 47 -14.47 -6.74 2.58
CA PHE A 47 -13.27 -7.25 1.95
C PHE A 47 -12.32 -7.88 2.99
N LYS A 48 -11.70 -9.00 2.61
CA LYS A 48 -10.57 -9.55 3.33
C LYS A 48 -9.41 -8.55 3.23
N THR A 49 -9.14 -7.87 4.35
CA THR A 49 -8.21 -6.75 4.42
C THR A 49 -7.03 -7.10 5.30
N TYR A 50 -5.83 -6.92 4.77
CA TYR A 50 -4.57 -7.17 5.47
C TYR A 50 -3.94 -5.84 5.86
N TYR A 51 -3.88 -5.58 7.15
CA TYR A 51 -3.24 -4.39 7.71
C TYR A 51 -2.74 -4.68 9.13
N PRO A 52 -1.43 -4.51 9.41
CA PRO A 52 -0.88 -4.83 10.73
C PRO A 52 -1.39 -3.92 11.86
N GLY A 53 -2.04 -2.81 11.54
CA GLY A 53 -2.73 -1.96 12.51
C GLY A 53 -3.97 -2.60 13.13
N PHE A 54 -4.54 -3.64 12.54
CA PHE A 54 -5.64 -4.38 13.15
C PHE A 54 -5.13 -5.31 14.27
N LYS A 55 -5.76 -5.27 15.43
CA LYS A 55 -5.39 -6.15 16.58
C LYS A 55 -5.50 -7.63 16.24
N THR A 56 -6.35 -7.98 15.27
CA THR A 56 -6.55 -9.35 14.77
C THR A 56 -5.46 -9.82 13.80
N HIS A 57 -4.61 -8.90 13.31
CA HIS A 57 -3.52 -9.26 12.41
C HIS A 57 -2.41 -9.97 13.19
N LYS A 58 -1.95 -11.15 12.68
CA LYS A 58 -0.95 -11.99 13.35
C LYS A 58 0.37 -11.27 13.69
N GLY A 59 0.76 -10.30 12.89
CA GLY A 59 1.97 -9.49 13.08
C GLY A 59 1.77 -8.21 13.90
N HIS A 60 0.55 -7.93 14.40
CA HIS A 60 0.25 -6.68 15.12
C HIS A 60 1.15 -6.46 16.34
N LYS A 61 1.24 -7.45 17.23
CA LYS A 61 2.03 -7.35 18.47
C LYS A 61 3.53 -7.21 18.18
N THR A 62 4.04 -7.94 17.19
CA THR A 62 5.44 -7.88 16.78
C THR A 62 5.78 -6.49 16.25
N LEU A 63 4.96 -5.95 15.34
CA LEU A 63 5.22 -4.61 14.83
C LEU A 63 5.10 -3.54 15.93
N LEU A 64 4.10 -3.68 16.81
CA LEU A 64 3.91 -2.76 17.95
C LEU A 64 5.13 -2.73 18.88
N SER A 65 5.80 -3.87 19.11
CA SER A 65 7.01 -3.93 19.95
C SER A 65 8.27 -3.36 19.29
N MET A 66 8.27 -3.23 17.96
CA MET A 66 9.44 -2.76 17.20
C MET A 66 9.32 -1.29 16.77
N MET A 67 8.11 -0.74 16.70
CA MET A 67 7.88 0.61 16.20
C MET A 67 8.13 1.67 17.27
N ASN A 68 8.58 2.83 16.84
CA ASN A 68 8.64 4.00 17.72
C ASN A 68 7.21 4.49 18.04
N PRO A 69 6.95 4.91 19.29
CA PRO A 69 5.64 5.44 19.69
C PRO A 69 5.15 6.55 18.77
N GLY A 70 3.88 6.49 18.36
CA GLY A 70 3.25 7.52 17.56
C GLY A 70 3.47 7.43 16.03
N PHE A 71 4.33 6.52 15.51
CA PHE A 71 4.57 6.40 14.07
C PHE A 71 3.47 5.62 13.33
N GLY A 72 2.72 4.76 14.04
CA GLY A 72 1.66 3.94 13.48
C GLY A 72 2.17 2.75 12.66
N PHE A 73 1.28 2.09 11.95
CA PHE A 73 1.52 0.78 11.33
C PHE A 73 1.88 0.86 9.83
N GLY A 74 2.31 2.03 9.35
CA GLY A 74 2.72 2.26 7.96
C GLY A 74 1.55 2.49 7.00
N GLY A 75 1.92 2.75 5.73
CA GLY A 75 0.98 3.16 4.67
C GLY A 75 0.49 2.03 3.77
N ILE A 76 0.88 0.76 4.02
CA ILE A 76 0.59 -0.36 3.13
C ILE A 76 -0.64 -1.14 3.63
N VAL A 77 -1.64 -1.28 2.76
CA VAL A 77 -2.85 -2.09 2.98
C VAL A 77 -3.03 -3.02 1.79
N ALA A 78 -3.45 -4.25 2.02
CA ALA A 78 -3.87 -5.12 0.94
C ALA A 78 -5.32 -5.56 1.13
N ILE A 79 -6.05 -5.66 0.01
CA ILE A 79 -7.39 -6.26 -0.04
C ILE A 79 -7.40 -7.38 -1.07
N ASP A 80 -8.21 -8.40 -0.84
CA ASP A 80 -8.36 -9.50 -1.77
C ASP A 80 -9.78 -9.50 -2.34
N LEU A 81 -9.89 -9.32 -3.66
CA LEU A 81 -11.16 -9.39 -4.39
C LEU A 81 -11.49 -10.83 -4.84
N LEU A 82 -10.57 -11.79 -4.61
CA LEU A 82 -10.67 -13.19 -5.03
C LEU A 82 -10.82 -13.39 -6.56
N ASP A 83 -10.78 -12.32 -7.34
CA ASP A 83 -11.01 -12.27 -8.79
C ASP A 83 -9.96 -11.36 -9.43
N GLU A 84 -9.11 -11.94 -10.26
CA GLU A 84 -8.02 -11.25 -10.94
C GLU A 84 -8.52 -10.17 -11.91
N VAL A 85 -9.55 -10.48 -12.67
CA VAL A 85 -10.11 -9.55 -13.68
C VAL A 85 -10.72 -8.34 -12.99
N LYS A 86 -11.48 -8.55 -11.91
CA LYS A 86 -12.03 -7.45 -11.12
C LYS A 86 -10.93 -6.59 -10.48
N ALA A 87 -9.86 -7.22 -9.98
CA ALA A 87 -8.74 -6.49 -9.39
C ALA A 87 -8.04 -5.60 -10.41
N ASN A 88 -7.73 -6.12 -11.59
CA ASN A 88 -7.09 -5.39 -12.67
C ASN A 88 -7.99 -4.24 -13.18
N ASN A 89 -9.25 -4.51 -13.48
CA ASN A 89 -10.21 -3.50 -13.90
C ASN A 89 -10.39 -2.39 -12.86
N LEU A 90 -10.39 -2.73 -11.58
CA LEU A 90 -10.47 -1.74 -10.49
C LEU A 90 -9.23 -0.85 -10.47
N MET A 91 -8.04 -1.42 -10.58
CA MET A 91 -6.79 -0.65 -10.59
C MET A 91 -6.72 0.30 -11.79
N GLU A 92 -7.08 -0.19 -12.99
CA GLU A 92 -7.14 0.65 -14.20
C GLU A 92 -8.15 1.79 -14.07
N MET A 93 -9.36 1.50 -13.60
CA MET A 93 -10.38 2.52 -13.38
C MET A 93 -9.96 3.54 -12.34
N MET A 94 -9.35 3.13 -11.23
CA MET A 94 -8.81 4.05 -10.22
C MET A 94 -7.74 4.97 -10.79
N GLN A 95 -6.90 4.48 -11.72
CA GLN A 95 -5.90 5.31 -12.40
C GLN A 95 -6.54 6.32 -13.36
N GLN A 96 -7.50 5.88 -14.18
CA GLN A 96 -8.26 6.76 -15.09
C GLN A 96 -9.01 7.86 -14.33
N GLU A 97 -9.63 7.52 -13.20
CA GLU A 97 -10.33 8.46 -12.31
C GLU A 97 -9.35 9.28 -11.43
N LYS A 98 -8.02 9.17 -11.66
CA LYS A 98 -6.97 9.92 -10.96
C LYS A 98 -7.01 9.76 -9.42
N VAL A 99 -7.40 8.58 -8.94
CA VAL A 99 -7.36 8.24 -7.51
C VAL A 99 -5.92 8.04 -7.05
N GLY A 100 -5.09 7.47 -7.92
CA GLY A 100 -3.68 7.17 -7.68
C GLY A 100 -3.02 6.63 -8.94
N TYR A 101 -1.88 5.96 -8.78
CA TYR A 101 -1.11 5.40 -9.89
C TYR A 101 -0.90 3.90 -9.74
N LEU A 102 -0.98 3.19 -10.86
CA LEU A 102 -0.55 1.80 -10.97
C LEU A 102 0.98 1.78 -10.97
N ALA A 103 1.57 1.39 -9.84
CA ALA A 103 3.02 1.39 -9.68
C ALA A 103 3.49 0.43 -8.59
N VAL A 104 4.66 -0.18 -8.81
CA VAL A 104 5.29 -1.15 -7.89
C VAL A 104 6.03 -0.47 -6.73
N SER A 105 6.08 0.86 -6.68
CA SER A 105 6.72 1.64 -5.62
C SER A 105 5.87 1.72 -4.35
N LEU A 106 6.41 2.33 -3.30
CA LEU A 106 5.73 2.58 -2.03
C LEU A 106 6.25 3.85 -1.36
N GLY A 107 5.49 4.41 -0.42
CA GLY A 107 5.88 5.60 0.33
C GLY A 107 5.88 6.91 -0.48
N TYR A 108 5.25 6.90 -1.65
CA TYR A 108 5.10 8.10 -2.48
C TYR A 108 4.02 9.02 -1.91
N PHE A 109 4.08 10.33 -2.20
CA PHE A 109 3.11 11.30 -1.68
C PHE A 109 1.69 11.10 -2.25
N LYS A 110 1.56 10.47 -3.43
CA LYS A 110 0.28 10.03 -4.00
C LYS A 110 0.03 8.55 -3.68
N THR A 111 -1.23 8.16 -3.64
CA THR A 111 -1.61 6.76 -3.47
C THR A 111 -1.17 5.93 -4.67
N LEU A 112 -0.53 4.81 -4.40
CA LEU A 112 -0.10 3.83 -5.40
C LEU A 112 -0.82 2.51 -5.16
N PHE A 113 -1.01 1.74 -6.23
CA PHE A 113 -1.57 0.39 -6.13
C PHE A 113 -0.95 -0.54 -7.16
N SER A 114 -0.89 -1.82 -6.84
CA SER A 114 -0.37 -2.87 -7.72
C SER A 114 -0.92 -4.23 -7.34
N SER A 115 -0.88 -5.19 -8.28
CA SER A 115 -1.09 -6.60 -8.00
C SER A 115 0.25 -7.26 -7.68
N PRO A 116 0.50 -7.75 -6.46
CA PRO A 116 1.77 -8.38 -6.09
C PRO A 116 2.07 -9.65 -6.89
N SER A 117 1.05 -10.44 -7.23
CA SER A 117 1.20 -11.68 -8.00
C SER A 117 1.77 -11.47 -9.39
N HIS A 118 1.51 -10.31 -10.00
CA HIS A 118 1.97 -9.96 -11.34
C HIS A 118 3.16 -8.99 -11.37
N SER A 119 3.61 -8.54 -10.20
CA SER A 119 4.67 -7.53 -10.12
C SER A 119 5.86 -8.00 -9.28
N THR A 120 5.77 -7.83 -7.96
CA THR A 120 6.89 -8.09 -7.05
C THR A 120 7.13 -9.57 -6.75
N SER A 121 6.16 -10.43 -7.03
CA SER A 121 6.20 -11.86 -6.73
C SER A 121 5.93 -12.72 -7.96
N SER A 122 6.08 -12.17 -9.16
CA SER A 122 5.86 -12.87 -10.43
C SER A 122 6.84 -14.03 -10.67
N GLU A 123 8.01 -14.01 -10.03
CA GLU A 123 9.01 -15.08 -10.09
C GLU A 123 8.67 -16.29 -9.20
N ILE A 124 7.72 -16.13 -8.26
CA ILE A 124 7.30 -17.21 -7.36
C ILE A 124 6.31 -18.10 -8.11
N PRO A 125 6.49 -19.45 -8.13
CA PRO A 125 5.53 -20.36 -8.73
C PRO A 125 4.11 -20.19 -8.14
N GLU A 126 3.08 -20.34 -8.99
CA GLU A 126 1.68 -20.12 -8.59
C GLU A 126 1.26 -20.94 -7.35
N ASP A 127 1.76 -22.19 -7.25
CA ASP A 127 1.44 -23.06 -6.10
C ASP A 127 2.03 -22.54 -4.78
N GLU A 128 3.19 -21.92 -4.85
CA GLU A 128 3.81 -21.28 -3.69
C GLU A 128 3.12 -19.95 -3.37
N GLN A 129 2.76 -19.16 -4.40
CA GLN A 129 1.97 -17.94 -4.19
C GLN A 129 0.67 -18.23 -3.43
N LYS A 130 -0.05 -19.31 -3.81
CA LYS A 130 -1.27 -19.75 -3.11
C LYS A 130 -0.99 -20.13 -1.65
N LYS A 131 0.09 -20.88 -1.37
CA LYS A 131 0.47 -21.30 -0.02
C LYS A 131 0.76 -20.12 0.91
N ILE A 132 1.38 -19.05 0.41
CA ILE A 132 1.68 -17.84 1.18
C ILE A 132 0.55 -16.80 1.17
N GLY A 133 -0.58 -17.09 0.51
CA GLY A 133 -1.76 -16.25 0.48
C GLY A 133 -1.71 -15.09 -0.52
N LEU A 134 -0.86 -15.19 -1.55
CA LEU A 134 -0.82 -14.25 -2.68
C LEU A 134 -1.86 -14.69 -3.73
N GLY A 135 -3.11 -14.35 -3.49
CA GLY A 135 -4.18 -14.57 -4.47
C GLY A 135 -4.04 -13.63 -5.67
N LYS A 136 -4.49 -14.08 -6.86
CA LYS A 136 -4.49 -13.26 -8.09
C LYS A 136 -5.40 -12.03 -7.99
N GLY A 137 -6.41 -12.06 -7.11
CA GLY A 137 -7.30 -10.93 -6.82
C GLY A 137 -6.75 -9.93 -5.79
N LEU A 138 -5.50 -10.12 -5.34
CA LEU A 138 -4.90 -9.27 -4.31
C LEU A 138 -4.45 -7.93 -4.88
N ILE A 139 -4.94 -6.83 -4.30
CA ILE A 139 -4.48 -5.46 -4.58
C ILE A 139 -3.74 -4.94 -3.36
N ARG A 140 -2.49 -4.53 -3.57
CA ARG A 140 -1.69 -3.82 -2.58
C ARG A 140 -1.80 -2.31 -2.81
N PHE A 141 -2.20 -1.58 -1.80
CA PHE A 141 -2.19 -0.12 -1.76
C PHE A 141 -1.01 0.38 -0.95
N SER A 142 -0.37 1.45 -1.43
CA SER A 142 0.51 2.33 -0.66
C SER A 142 -0.18 3.69 -0.57
N PHE A 143 -0.90 3.95 0.53
CA PHE A 143 -1.66 5.18 0.69
C PHE A 143 -0.75 6.39 0.84
N GLY A 144 -1.05 7.44 0.05
CA GLY A 144 -0.30 8.68 0.02
C GLY A 144 -0.62 9.63 1.18
N LEU A 145 -0.17 10.88 1.01
CA LEU A 145 -0.31 11.96 1.99
C LEU A 145 -1.62 12.76 1.81
N ASP A 146 -2.66 12.11 1.29
CA ASP A 146 -3.94 12.77 1.02
C ASP A 146 -4.50 13.45 2.28
N ASN A 147 -4.88 14.73 2.15
CA ASN A 147 -5.47 15.50 3.24
C ASN A 147 -6.94 15.14 3.47
N ASN A 148 -7.66 14.82 2.39
CA ASN A 148 -9.06 14.39 2.43
C ASN A 148 -9.21 12.91 2.06
N ILE A 149 -8.73 12.03 2.95
CA ILE A 149 -8.79 10.57 2.72
C ILE A 149 -10.23 10.03 2.62
N PRO A 150 -11.27 10.58 3.30
CA PRO A 150 -12.65 10.19 3.08
C PRO A 150 -13.12 10.40 1.63
N GLU A 151 -12.72 11.48 0.98
CA GLU A 151 -13.03 11.75 -0.41
C GLU A 151 -12.35 10.74 -1.34
N THR A 152 -11.06 10.46 -1.09
CA THR A 152 -10.32 9.42 -1.83
C THR A 152 -11.04 8.07 -1.72
N PHE A 153 -11.50 7.69 -0.52
CA PHE A 153 -12.30 6.48 -0.33
C PHE A 153 -13.62 6.52 -1.11
N SER A 154 -14.33 7.66 -1.09
CA SER A 154 -15.59 7.83 -1.85
C SER A 154 -15.37 7.60 -3.35
N ARG A 155 -14.26 8.08 -3.91
CA ARG A 155 -13.88 7.88 -5.32
C ARG A 155 -13.56 6.41 -5.61
N ILE A 156 -12.80 5.72 -4.74
CA ILE A 156 -12.55 4.28 -4.85
C ILE A 156 -13.88 3.51 -4.81
N LYS A 157 -14.76 3.84 -3.85
CA LYS A 157 -16.09 3.22 -3.73
C LYS A 157 -16.92 3.41 -5.00
N LYS A 158 -16.87 4.58 -5.64
CA LYS A 158 -17.53 4.85 -6.92
C LYS A 158 -16.98 3.95 -8.04
N CYS A 159 -15.66 3.75 -8.11
CA CYS A 159 -15.06 2.81 -9.06
C CYS A 159 -15.56 1.38 -8.82
N MET A 160 -15.57 0.94 -7.55
CA MET A 160 -16.07 -0.40 -7.18
C MET A 160 -17.54 -0.61 -7.57
N LYS A 161 -18.39 0.42 -7.39
CA LYS A 161 -19.80 0.36 -7.81
C LYS A 161 -19.96 0.28 -9.33
N LYS A 162 -19.22 1.09 -10.09
CA LYS A 162 -19.22 1.05 -11.56
C LYS A 162 -18.85 -0.33 -12.12
N LEU A 163 -18.01 -1.07 -11.41
CA LEU A 163 -17.56 -2.43 -11.78
C LEU A 163 -18.38 -3.55 -11.13
N ASN A 164 -19.49 -3.23 -10.45
CA ASN A 164 -20.32 -4.21 -9.73
C ASN A 164 -19.54 -5.08 -8.74
N ILE A 165 -18.46 -4.54 -8.14
CA ILE A 165 -17.69 -5.19 -7.08
C ILE A 165 -18.42 -5.10 -5.75
N ILE A 166 -19.12 -3.98 -5.54
CA ILE A 166 -20.01 -3.73 -4.39
C ILE A 166 -21.36 -3.22 -4.86
N LYS A 167 -22.39 -3.35 -4.03
CA LYS A 167 -23.74 -2.81 -4.26
C LYS A 167 -23.84 -1.31 -4.01
#